data_a00a27be30d884189f8ec202fa037d82
#
_entry.id   a00a27be30d884189f8ec202fa037d82
#
_cell.length_a   1.000
_cell.length_b   1.000
_cell.length_c   1.000
_cell.angle_alpha   90.00
_cell.angle_beta   90.00
_cell.angle_gamma   90.00
#
_symmetry.space_group_name_H-M   'P 1'
#
loop_
_entity.id
_entity.type
_entity.pdbx_description
1 polymer ?
#
loop_
_entity_poly.entity_id
_entity_poly.type
_entity_poly.pdbx_seq_one_letter_code
_entity_poly.pdbx_strand_id
1 'polypeptide(L)'
;VVSGFMVQFGINGDPAVNSVWNQARIQDDPVQESNKRGFVTFATGGPNTRTTQVFINYHNRNFMLDEQGFAPFGKVVEGMEVVDRIYVGYGESPDQGLIESRGNEYLASQFPQLDSIARATIVTP
;
A
#
# COMPACT_ATOMS: atom_id res chain seq x y z
N VAL A 1 6.15 5.58 2.84
CA VAL A 1 5.80 5.53 4.29
C VAL A 1 5.51 6.93 4.79
N VAL A 2 4.38 7.10 5.44
CA VAL A 2 4.07 8.31 6.20
C VAL A 2 4.18 7.96 7.68
N SER A 3 5.23 8.46 8.32
CA SER A 3 5.55 8.11 9.70
C SER A 3 4.38 8.35 10.66
N GLY A 4 4.08 7.38 11.51
CA GLY A 4 2.97 7.46 12.46
C GLY A 4 1.58 7.36 11.83
N PHE A 5 1.49 7.11 10.53
CA PHE A 5 0.23 6.99 9.80
C PHE A 5 0.11 5.63 9.13
N MET A 6 0.82 5.41 8.03
CA MET A 6 0.71 4.14 7.29
C MET A 6 1.90 3.92 6.35
N VAL A 7 2.03 2.70 5.84
CA VAL A 7 2.90 2.35 4.72
C VAL A 7 2.06 1.88 3.55
N GLN A 8 2.25 2.50 2.39
CA GLN A 8 1.51 2.18 1.16
C GLN A 8 2.45 1.56 0.15
N PHE A 9 1.98 0.51 -0.53
CA PHE A 9 2.74 -0.23 -1.52
C PHE A 9 1.80 -0.90 -2.51
N GLY A 10 2.35 -1.55 -3.55
CA GLY A 10 1.55 -2.35 -4.48
C GLY A 10 1.62 -1.89 -5.93
N ILE A 11 2.47 -0.93 -6.27
CA ILE A 11 2.78 -0.65 -7.68
C ILE A 11 3.87 -1.63 -8.10
N ASN A 12 3.61 -2.44 -9.12
CA ASN A 12 4.60 -3.39 -9.58
C ASN A 12 5.81 -2.66 -10.15
N GLY A 13 7.02 -3.11 -9.80
CA GLY A 13 8.26 -2.52 -10.27
C GLY A 13 8.55 -2.73 -11.76
N ASP A 14 7.80 -3.58 -12.43
CA ASP A 14 7.80 -3.74 -13.89
C ASP A 14 6.64 -2.93 -14.47
N PRO A 15 6.91 -1.85 -15.24
CA PRO A 15 5.86 -1.04 -15.82
C PRO A 15 4.89 -1.81 -16.74
N ALA A 16 5.37 -2.85 -17.42
CA ALA A 16 4.53 -3.67 -18.30
C ALA A 16 3.49 -4.45 -17.49
N VAL A 17 3.87 -5.01 -16.35
CA VAL A 17 2.96 -5.70 -15.44
C VAL A 17 1.98 -4.70 -14.83
N ASN A 18 2.48 -3.58 -14.36
CA ASN A 18 1.63 -2.56 -13.74
C ASN A 18 0.58 -2.00 -14.70
N SER A 19 0.92 -1.82 -15.98
CA SER A 19 -0.01 -1.28 -16.99
C SER A 19 -1.24 -2.15 -17.19
N VAL A 20 -1.12 -3.45 -16.93
CA VAL A 20 -2.25 -4.39 -16.99
C VAL A 20 -3.10 -4.27 -15.72
N TRP A 21 -2.45 -4.34 -14.56
CA TRP A 21 -3.15 -4.40 -13.28
C TRP A 21 -3.76 -3.07 -12.83
N ASN A 22 -3.19 -1.94 -13.23
CA ASN A 22 -3.75 -0.63 -12.83
C ASN A 22 -5.11 -0.31 -13.48
N GLN A 23 -5.55 -1.14 -14.40
CA GLN A 23 -6.87 -1.07 -15.02
C GLN A 23 -7.86 -2.06 -14.42
N ALA A 24 -7.39 -2.98 -13.58
CA ALA A 24 -8.21 -4.03 -12.97
C ALA A 24 -8.95 -3.50 -11.74
N ARG A 25 -9.85 -2.54 -11.95
CA ARG A 25 -10.61 -1.91 -10.88
C ARG A 25 -11.62 -2.85 -10.27
N ILE A 26 -11.80 -2.74 -8.94
CA ILE A 26 -12.84 -3.46 -8.20
C ILE A 26 -13.76 -2.46 -7.53
N GLN A 27 -15.00 -2.90 -7.29
CA GLN A 27 -16.01 -2.08 -6.62
C GLN A 27 -15.68 -1.91 -5.14
N ASP A 28 -16.14 -0.80 -4.57
CA ASP A 28 -15.95 -0.52 -3.15
C ASP A 28 -16.73 -1.53 -2.29
N ASP A 29 -16.14 -1.84 -1.15
CA ASP A 29 -16.80 -2.61 -0.10
C ASP A 29 -17.28 -1.67 1.02
N PRO A 30 -18.34 -2.03 1.75
CA PRO A 30 -18.73 -1.27 2.93
C PRO A 30 -17.69 -1.40 4.04
N VAL A 31 -17.48 -0.33 4.79
CA VAL A 31 -16.57 -0.34 5.93
C VAL A 31 -17.23 -1.11 7.07
N GLN A 32 -16.62 -2.23 7.45
CA GLN A 32 -17.08 -3.07 8.57
C GLN A 32 -16.11 -3.07 9.73
N GLU A 33 -14.82 -2.92 9.44
CA GLU A 33 -13.77 -2.85 10.45
C GLU A 33 -13.13 -1.45 10.41
N SER A 34 -12.62 -1.01 11.55
CA SER A 34 -11.92 0.28 11.63
C SER A 34 -10.45 0.16 11.21
N ASN A 35 -9.92 1.25 10.68
CA ASN A 35 -8.50 1.36 10.33
C ASN A 35 -7.68 1.52 11.62
N LYS A 36 -7.21 0.41 12.15
CA LYS A 36 -6.38 0.30 13.36
C LYS A 36 -5.00 -0.21 12.99
N ARG A 37 -4.05 -0.06 13.92
CA ARG A 37 -2.69 -0.56 13.73
C ARG A 37 -2.69 -2.02 13.27
N GLY A 38 -1.97 -2.28 12.18
CA GLY A 38 -1.82 -3.60 11.58
C GLY A 38 -2.91 -3.98 10.58
N PHE A 39 -4.02 -3.22 10.52
CA PHE A 39 -5.06 -3.48 9.52
C PHE A 39 -4.62 -3.03 8.13
N VAL A 40 -5.02 -3.80 7.13
CA VAL A 40 -4.63 -3.60 5.73
C VAL A 40 -5.85 -3.17 4.93
N THR A 41 -5.68 -2.10 4.16
CA THR A 41 -6.76 -1.45 3.42
C THR A 41 -6.29 -1.09 2.01
N PHE A 42 -7.19 -1.14 1.02
CA PHE A 42 -6.88 -0.65 -0.31
C PHE A 42 -6.82 0.88 -0.35
N ALA A 43 -5.80 1.41 -1.02
CA ALA A 43 -5.78 2.81 -1.42
C ALA A 43 -6.75 3.02 -2.60
N THR A 44 -7.34 4.21 -2.67
CA THR A 44 -8.28 4.55 -3.76
C THR A 44 -8.01 5.96 -4.29
N GLY A 45 -8.38 6.18 -5.53
CA GLY A 45 -8.41 7.50 -6.16
C GLY A 45 -9.83 8.07 -6.30
N GLY A 46 -10.79 7.51 -5.58
CA GLY A 46 -12.21 7.85 -5.63
C GLY A 46 -13.09 6.59 -5.66
N PRO A 47 -14.40 6.73 -5.87
CA PRO A 47 -15.31 5.57 -5.87
C PRO A 47 -14.92 4.53 -6.91
N ASN A 48 -14.90 3.26 -6.49
CA ASN A 48 -14.67 2.08 -7.35
C ASN A 48 -13.37 2.15 -8.16
N THR A 49 -12.29 2.63 -7.54
CA THR A 49 -10.98 2.77 -8.21
C THR A 49 -9.88 1.92 -7.59
N ARG A 50 -10.21 1.01 -6.67
CA ARG A 50 -9.23 0.12 -6.06
C ARG A 50 -8.63 -0.81 -7.13
N THR A 51 -7.31 -0.92 -7.14
CA THR A 51 -6.60 -1.86 -8.04
C THR A 51 -5.58 -2.69 -7.26
N THR A 52 -4.33 -2.23 -7.13
CA THR A 52 -3.26 -3.02 -6.54
C THR A 52 -2.63 -2.40 -5.30
N GLN A 53 -2.80 -1.10 -5.11
CA GLN A 53 -2.16 -0.43 -3.97
C GLN A 53 -2.93 -0.66 -2.69
N VAL A 54 -2.21 -1.04 -1.66
CA VAL A 54 -2.75 -1.25 -0.31
C VAL A 54 -1.88 -0.50 0.70
N PHE A 55 -2.41 -0.27 1.89
CA PHE A 55 -1.61 0.26 2.98
C PHE A 55 -1.85 -0.52 4.27
N ILE A 56 -0.82 -0.53 5.11
CA ILE A 56 -0.88 -1.09 6.46
C ILE A 56 -0.89 0.09 7.42
N ASN A 57 -1.90 0.13 8.28
CA ASN A 57 -2.02 1.19 9.27
C ASN A 57 -0.98 1.04 10.38
N TYR A 58 -0.31 2.13 10.74
CA TYR A 58 0.65 2.16 11.84
C TYR A 58 0.02 2.56 13.18
N HIS A 59 -1.20 3.08 13.16
CA HIS A 59 -1.77 3.73 14.33
C HIS A 59 -3.22 3.32 14.57
N ASN A 60 -3.62 3.21 15.84
CA ASN A 60 -5.00 2.87 16.21
C ASN A 60 -6.00 4.01 15.99
N ARG A 61 -5.52 5.22 15.68
CA ARG A 61 -6.36 6.41 15.50
C ARG A 61 -6.61 6.78 14.04
N ASN A 62 -6.41 5.84 13.12
CA ASN A 62 -6.69 6.11 11.71
C ASN A 62 -8.19 5.99 11.36
N PHE A 63 -9.04 6.08 12.36
CA PHE A 63 -10.49 5.93 12.21
C PHE A 63 -11.13 7.00 11.31
N MET A 64 -10.47 8.14 11.07
CA MET A 64 -10.96 9.13 10.11
C MET A 64 -11.05 8.55 8.68
N LEU A 65 -10.27 7.51 8.39
CA LEU A 65 -10.33 6.83 7.10
C LEU A 65 -11.61 6.02 6.94
N ASP A 66 -12.20 5.57 8.04
CA ASP A 66 -13.45 4.80 8.02
C ASP A 66 -14.58 5.64 7.43
N GLU A 67 -14.66 6.90 7.82
CA GLU A 67 -15.67 7.84 7.33
C GLU A 67 -15.46 8.21 5.85
N GLN A 68 -14.25 8.05 5.35
CA GLN A 68 -13.91 8.30 3.96
C GLN A 68 -14.12 7.07 3.06
N GLY A 69 -14.61 5.97 3.61
CA GLY A 69 -14.92 4.76 2.87
C GLY A 69 -13.75 3.78 2.70
N PHE A 70 -12.65 3.98 3.40
CA PHE A 70 -11.53 3.04 3.39
C PHE A 70 -11.88 1.81 4.24
N ALA A 71 -12.14 0.69 3.58
CA ALA A 71 -12.62 -0.55 4.20
C ALA A 71 -11.48 -1.55 4.40
N PRO A 72 -11.00 -1.78 5.65
CA PRO A 72 -10.00 -2.81 5.91
C PRO A 72 -10.50 -4.19 5.48
N PHE A 73 -9.63 -4.96 4.81
CA PHE A 73 -9.95 -6.31 4.35
C PHE A 73 -9.09 -7.39 5.00
N GLY A 74 -8.07 -7.01 5.73
CA GLY A 74 -7.15 -7.95 6.36
C GLY A 74 -6.36 -7.28 7.48
N LYS A 75 -5.53 -8.07 8.14
CA LYS A 75 -4.63 -7.56 9.18
C LYS A 75 -3.34 -8.36 9.22
N VAL A 76 -2.27 -7.71 9.64
CA VAL A 76 -0.99 -8.36 9.90
C VAL A 76 -1.17 -9.25 11.14
N VAL A 77 -0.90 -10.54 10.99
CA VAL A 77 -1.02 -11.51 12.09
C VAL A 77 0.31 -11.80 12.76
N GLU A 78 1.42 -11.52 12.08
CA GLU A 78 2.78 -11.77 12.57
C GLU A 78 3.74 -10.80 11.88
N GLY A 79 4.75 -10.30 12.59
CA GLY A 79 5.80 -9.48 11.99
C GLY A 79 5.50 -8.00 11.88
N MET A 80 4.57 -7.46 12.66
CA MET A 80 4.30 -6.01 12.63
C MET A 80 5.54 -5.18 12.99
N GLU A 81 6.43 -5.71 13.81
CA GLU A 81 7.71 -5.08 14.14
C GLU A 81 8.63 -4.96 12.92
N VAL A 82 8.50 -5.84 11.94
CA VAL A 82 9.21 -5.74 10.66
C VAL A 82 8.61 -4.61 9.82
N VAL A 83 7.29 -4.52 9.79
CA VAL A 83 6.57 -3.44 9.10
C VAL A 83 6.98 -2.07 9.66
N ASP A 84 7.13 -1.97 10.98
CA ASP A 84 7.59 -0.75 11.65
C ASP A 84 9.00 -0.31 11.23
N ARG A 85 9.82 -1.22 10.74
CA ARG A 85 11.21 -0.95 10.33
C ARG A 85 11.38 -0.62 8.84
N ILE A 86 10.30 -0.61 8.06
CA ILE A 86 10.37 -0.21 6.66
C ILE A 86 10.89 1.22 6.59
N TYR A 87 11.82 1.47 5.67
CA TYR A 87 12.53 2.73 5.58
C TYR A 87 11.57 3.91 5.38
N VAL A 88 11.70 4.92 6.23
CA VAL A 88 10.77 6.07 6.28
C VAL A 88 11.37 7.36 5.70
N GLY A 89 12.67 7.36 5.38
CA GLY A 89 13.42 8.57 5.09
C GLY A 89 12.94 9.34 3.85
N TYR A 90 12.25 8.70 2.94
CA TYR A 90 11.75 9.36 1.75
C TYR A 90 10.32 9.89 1.88
N GLY A 91 9.57 9.48 2.91
CA GLY A 91 8.18 9.89 3.09
C GLY A 91 7.35 9.61 1.84
N GLU A 92 6.73 10.65 1.29
CA GLU A 92 5.93 10.60 0.07
C GLU A 92 6.66 11.15 -1.16
N SER A 93 7.99 11.33 -1.09
CA SER A 93 8.78 11.88 -2.20
C SER A 93 8.76 11.04 -3.48
N PRO A 94 8.71 9.68 -3.43
CA PRO A 94 8.57 8.91 -4.67
C PRO A 94 7.27 9.27 -5.40
N ASP A 95 7.41 9.64 -6.67
CA ASP A 95 6.29 10.03 -7.53
C ASP A 95 5.61 8.78 -8.09
N GLN A 96 4.33 8.58 -7.77
CA GLN A 96 3.61 7.38 -8.20
C GLN A 96 3.52 7.25 -9.73
N GLY A 97 3.32 8.34 -10.44
CA GLY A 97 3.27 8.33 -11.91
C GLY A 97 4.60 7.88 -12.51
N LEU A 98 5.72 8.30 -11.94
CA LEU A 98 7.05 7.87 -12.38
C LEU A 98 7.34 6.41 -12.01
N ILE A 99 6.83 5.94 -10.88
CA ILE A 99 6.93 4.51 -10.53
C ILE A 99 6.15 3.69 -11.54
N GLU A 100 4.95 4.10 -11.88
CA GLU A 100 4.09 3.40 -12.86
C GLU A 100 4.73 3.34 -14.24
N SER A 101 5.37 4.41 -14.69
CA SER A 101 5.94 4.52 -16.03
C SER A 101 7.37 3.99 -16.15
N ARG A 102 8.17 4.06 -15.09
CA ARG A 102 9.59 3.71 -15.09
C ARG A 102 9.96 2.59 -14.12
N GLY A 103 9.11 2.30 -13.14
CA GLY A 103 9.26 1.18 -12.22
C GLY A 103 10.55 1.18 -11.41
N ASN A 104 11.16 0.00 -11.28
CA ASN A 104 12.37 -0.20 -10.47
C ASN A 104 13.57 0.64 -10.93
N GLU A 105 13.69 0.96 -12.21
CA GLU A 105 14.75 1.83 -12.71
C GLU A 105 14.71 3.20 -12.03
N TYR A 106 13.53 3.81 -11.98
CA TYR A 106 13.32 5.09 -11.29
C TYR A 106 13.64 4.99 -9.80
N LEU A 107 13.12 3.96 -9.12
CA LEU A 107 13.32 3.78 -7.69
C LEU A 107 14.79 3.51 -7.35
N ALA A 108 15.46 2.67 -8.12
CA ALA A 108 16.86 2.35 -7.88
C ALA A 108 17.78 3.56 -8.04
N SER A 109 17.48 4.44 -9.02
CA SER A 109 18.29 5.62 -9.27
C SER A 109 18.01 6.78 -8.32
N GLN A 110 16.77 6.99 -7.92
CA GLN A 110 16.36 8.15 -7.13
C GLN A 110 16.13 7.84 -5.65
N PHE A 111 15.81 6.60 -5.32
CA PHE A 111 15.46 6.19 -3.95
C PHE A 111 16.12 4.85 -3.58
N PRO A 112 17.48 4.81 -3.58
CA PRO A 112 18.20 3.52 -3.42
C PRO A 112 18.02 2.84 -2.08
N GLN A 113 17.56 3.55 -1.05
CA GLN A 113 17.32 2.97 0.28
C GLN A 113 15.89 2.47 0.48
N LEU A 114 15.04 2.62 -0.55
CA LEU A 114 13.65 2.19 -0.45
C LEU A 114 13.57 0.66 -0.35
N ASP A 115 12.79 0.18 0.62
CA ASP A 115 12.50 -1.25 0.75
C ASP A 115 11.53 -1.71 -0.34
N SER A 116 11.61 -2.99 -0.68
CA SER A 116 10.73 -3.60 -1.67
C SER A 116 10.34 -5.01 -1.24
N ILE A 117 9.24 -5.51 -1.81
CA ILE A 117 8.81 -6.89 -1.59
C ILE A 117 9.66 -7.80 -2.48
N ALA A 118 10.43 -8.70 -1.86
CA ALA A 118 11.23 -9.68 -2.59
C ALA A 118 10.36 -10.85 -3.08
N ARG A 119 9.38 -11.25 -2.28
CA ARG A 119 8.49 -12.37 -2.62
C ARG A 119 7.21 -12.29 -1.78
N ALA A 120 6.08 -12.60 -2.42
CA ALA A 120 4.80 -12.76 -1.75
C ALA A 120 4.17 -14.08 -2.20
N THR A 121 3.64 -14.85 -1.27
CA THR A 121 2.99 -16.14 -1.56
C THR A 121 1.68 -16.27 -0.81
N ILE A 122 0.74 -16.99 -1.41
CA ILE A 122 -0.49 -17.37 -0.75
C ILE A 122 -0.24 -18.64 0.07
N VAL A 123 -0.66 -18.61 1.32
CA VAL A 123 -0.57 -19.77 2.22
C VAL A 123 -1.97 -20.26 2.51
N THR A 124 -2.23 -21.55 2.27
CA THR A 124 -3.52 -22.16 2.64
C THR A 124 -3.47 -22.62 4.09
N PRO A 125 -4.58 -22.44 4.84
CA PRO A 125 -4.66 -22.90 6.22
C PRO A 125 -4.54 -24.41 6.37
#